data_64212708210415df7a25c314ce9514cc
#
_entry.id   64212708210415df7a25c314ce9514cc
#
_cell.length_a   1.000
_cell.length_b   1.000
_cell.length_c   1.000
_cell.angle_alpha   90.00
_cell.angle_beta   90.00
_cell.angle_gamma   90.00
#
_symmetry.space_group_name_H-M   'P 1'
#
loop_
_entity.id
_entity.type
_entity.pdbx_description
1 polymer ?
#
loop_
_entity_poly.entity_id
_entity_poly.type
_entity_poly.pdbx_seq_one_letter_code
_entity_poly.pdbx_strand_id
1 'polypeptide(L)'
;TSDAKLSASLAPVLMNQSHPTYGMSQNDLMARVLNAQGRGDFNVSEYSGSEAADHGNNLEGYIITEAAKRLGIDKFNKDVTTVYDYDDLFSASLDAIFHNKKMAIEASDNIFLMNGADAMILEGDGICESKLTSASFSEVPKPYRGPWQVQMQMLCHGAKWAVVATFYQGTRLVLNIYEADPDMQNQLIEAA
;
A
#
# COMPACT_ATOMS: atom_id res chain seq x y z
N THR A 1 11.97 -1.23 9.51
CA THR A 1 10.95 -2.13 10.09
C THR A 1 11.64 -3.31 10.73
N SER A 2 11.28 -3.65 11.96
CA SER A 2 11.74 -4.88 12.59
C SER A 2 11.06 -6.06 11.90
N ASP A 3 11.83 -7.06 11.44
CA ASP A 3 11.27 -8.29 10.87
C ASP A 3 10.40 -9.08 11.87
N ALA A 4 10.39 -8.67 13.14
CA ALA A 4 9.54 -9.23 14.19
C ALA A 4 8.07 -8.77 14.10
N LYS A 5 7.79 -7.67 13.36
CA LYS A 5 6.44 -7.19 13.08
C LYS A 5 6.08 -7.42 11.61
N LEU A 6 4.81 -7.62 11.34
CA LEU A 6 4.31 -7.75 9.97
C LEU A 6 4.31 -6.39 9.26
N SER A 7 5.15 -6.25 8.23
CA SER A 7 5.20 -5.04 7.40
C SER A 7 3.95 -4.91 6.52
N ALA A 8 3.46 -3.70 6.33
CA ALA A 8 2.28 -3.43 5.49
C ALA A 8 2.43 -3.93 4.05
N SER A 9 3.65 -3.97 3.50
CA SER A 9 3.91 -4.55 2.18
C SER A 9 3.66 -6.06 2.11
N LEU A 10 3.62 -6.74 3.26
CA LEU A 10 3.33 -8.17 3.37
C LEU A 10 1.84 -8.47 3.65
N ALA A 11 0.99 -7.45 3.78
CA ALA A 11 -0.44 -7.64 4.00
C ALA A 11 -1.12 -8.56 2.97
N PRO A 12 -0.83 -8.48 1.65
CA PRO A 12 -1.39 -9.43 0.69
C PRO A 12 -0.96 -10.88 0.95
N VAL A 13 0.26 -11.09 1.45
CA VAL A 13 0.75 -12.44 1.80
C VAL A 13 0.00 -12.97 3.02
N LEU A 14 -0.13 -12.16 4.06
CA LEU A 14 -0.89 -12.48 5.27
C LEU A 14 -2.32 -12.90 4.94
N MET A 15 -2.97 -12.21 3.99
CA MET A 15 -4.34 -12.48 3.54
C MET A 15 -4.44 -13.58 2.47
N ASN A 16 -3.37 -14.32 2.19
CA ASN A 16 -3.30 -15.32 1.12
C ASN A 16 -3.71 -14.77 -0.26
N GLN A 17 -3.38 -13.52 -0.52
CA GLN A 17 -3.70 -12.77 -1.73
C GLN A 17 -2.43 -12.31 -2.47
N SER A 18 -1.32 -13.03 -2.31
CA SER A 18 -0.06 -12.74 -2.99
C SER A 18 -0.13 -13.03 -4.50
N HIS A 19 0.87 -12.56 -5.23
CA HIS A 19 0.95 -12.84 -6.66
C HIS A 19 1.06 -14.35 -6.92
N PRO A 20 0.25 -14.94 -7.79
CA PRO A 20 0.14 -16.40 -7.94
C PRO A 20 1.42 -17.09 -8.40
N THR A 21 2.32 -16.37 -9.10
CA THR A 21 3.53 -16.97 -9.70
C THR A 21 4.80 -16.69 -8.87
N TYR A 22 4.94 -15.48 -8.32
CA TYR A 22 6.18 -15.03 -7.64
C TYR A 22 5.91 -14.35 -6.31
N GLY A 23 4.69 -14.47 -5.79
CA GLY A 23 4.37 -14.00 -4.45
C GLY A 23 4.91 -14.96 -3.39
N MET A 24 5.29 -14.40 -2.25
CA MET A 24 5.64 -15.17 -1.06
C MET A 24 4.42 -15.98 -0.58
N SER A 25 4.63 -17.16 -0.07
CA SER A 25 3.58 -17.94 0.60
C SER A 25 3.37 -17.49 2.05
N GLN A 26 2.21 -17.81 2.64
CA GLN A 26 1.98 -17.60 4.06
C GLN A 26 2.95 -18.40 4.94
N ASN A 27 3.34 -19.59 4.51
CA ASN A 27 4.32 -20.41 5.25
C ASN A 27 5.70 -19.75 5.28
N ASP A 28 6.15 -19.15 4.15
CA ASP A 28 7.41 -18.41 4.12
C ASP A 28 7.35 -17.15 4.98
N LEU A 29 6.21 -16.46 4.98
CA LEU A 29 5.97 -15.30 5.85
C LEU A 29 6.06 -15.71 7.32
N MET A 30 5.37 -16.77 7.72
CA MET A 30 5.41 -17.30 9.10
C MET A 30 6.84 -17.68 9.49
N ALA A 31 7.56 -18.40 8.63
CA ALA A 31 8.94 -18.78 8.85
C ALA A 31 9.85 -17.55 9.09
N ARG A 32 9.70 -16.49 8.31
CA ARG A 32 10.44 -15.22 8.48
C ARG A 32 10.17 -14.57 9.83
N VAL A 33 8.89 -14.46 10.22
CA VAL A 33 8.51 -13.87 11.51
C VAL A 33 9.07 -14.69 12.67
N LEU A 34 8.95 -16.01 12.62
CA LEU A 34 9.49 -16.89 13.66
C LEU A 34 11.01 -16.82 13.77
N ASN A 35 11.73 -16.78 12.63
CA ASN A 35 13.18 -16.59 12.61
C ASN A 35 13.56 -15.24 13.24
N ALA A 36 12.88 -14.15 12.87
CA ALA A 36 13.14 -12.81 13.40
C ALA A 36 12.87 -12.71 14.91
N GLN A 37 11.92 -13.49 15.42
CA GLN A 37 11.64 -13.62 16.86
C GLN A 37 12.60 -14.56 17.61
N GLY A 38 13.56 -15.20 16.91
CA GLY A 38 14.44 -16.21 17.51
C GLY A 38 13.73 -17.53 17.87
N ARG A 39 12.58 -17.82 17.28
CA ARG A 39 11.73 -18.97 17.55
C ARG A 39 11.87 -20.08 16.51
N GLY A 40 12.77 -19.95 15.56
CA GLY A 40 13.03 -20.93 14.52
C GLY A 40 14.32 -20.66 13.76
N ASP A 41 14.74 -21.61 12.95
CA ASP A 41 15.83 -21.50 11.97
C ASP A 41 15.35 -22.14 10.67
N PHE A 42 14.31 -21.53 10.10
CA PHE A 42 13.68 -22.01 8.87
C PHE A 42 14.42 -21.48 7.65
N ASN A 43 14.61 -22.34 6.66
CA ASN A 43 15.17 -21.91 5.39
C ASN A 43 14.11 -21.13 4.61
N VAL A 44 14.33 -19.81 4.45
CA VAL A 44 13.44 -18.92 3.72
C VAL A 44 14.21 -18.35 2.54
N SER A 45 13.62 -18.39 1.35
CA SER A 45 14.25 -17.79 0.16
C SER A 45 14.46 -16.29 0.36
N GLU A 46 15.68 -15.81 0.13
CA GLU A 46 15.96 -14.38 0.10
C GLU A 46 15.31 -13.75 -1.15
N TYR A 47 14.61 -12.63 -0.95
CA TYR A 47 14.13 -11.81 -2.06
C TYR A 47 15.33 -11.06 -2.64
N SER A 48 15.78 -11.44 -3.82
CA SER A 48 16.73 -10.63 -4.57
C SER A 48 15.97 -9.50 -5.28
N GLY A 49 16.34 -8.24 -5.00
CA GLY A 49 15.82 -7.09 -5.73
C GLY A 49 15.93 -7.28 -7.24
N SER A 50 15.01 -6.70 -7.99
CA SER A 50 15.00 -6.77 -9.44
C SER A 50 15.17 -5.39 -10.06
N GLU A 51 15.67 -5.32 -11.29
CA GLU A 51 15.76 -4.07 -12.08
C GLU A 51 14.40 -3.33 -12.12
N ALA A 52 13.28 -4.08 -12.11
CA ALA A 52 11.94 -3.51 -12.03
C ALA A 52 11.67 -2.78 -10.70
N ALA A 53 12.26 -3.24 -9.58
CA ALA A 53 12.17 -2.56 -8.30
C ALA A 53 12.98 -1.26 -8.30
N ASP A 54 14.15 -1.26 -8.92
CA ASP A 54 14.98 -0.05 -9.05
C ASP A 54 14.30 1.02 -9.93
N HIS A 55 13.65 0.62 -11.02
CA HIS A 55 12.82 1.52 -11.83
C HIS A 55 11.62 2.07 -11.06
N GLY A 56 11.00 1.25 -10.20
CA GLY A 56 9.94 1.67 -9.30
C GLY A 56 10.38 2.80 -8.39
N ASN A 57 11.51 2.63 -7.71
CA ASN A 57 12.09 3.63 -6.82
C ASN A 57 12.44 4.95 -7.54
N ASN A 58 12.95 4.87 -8.77
CA ASN A 58 13.31 6.07 -9.55
C ASN A 58 12.09 6.87 -10.00
N LEU A 59 10.94 6.24 -10.25
CA LEU A 59 9.71 6.88 -10.70
C LEU A 59 8.74 7.23 -9.58
N GLU A 60 8.93 6.70 -8.38
CA GLU A 60 8.08 6.94 -7.21
C GLU A 60 7.80 8.42 -6.99
N GLY A 61 8.87 9.23 -7.02
CA GLY A 61 8.74 10.67 -6.86
C GLY A 61 7.87 11.35 -7.90
N TYR A 62 7.93 10.92 -9.13
CA TYR A 62 7.07 11.40 -10.22
C TYR A 62 5.61 10.98 -9.99
N ILE A 63 5.39 9.71 -9.66
CA ILE A 63 4.05 9.14 -9.42
C ILE A 63 3.34 9.88 -8.30
N ILE A 64 4.02 10.09 -7.16
CA ILE A 64 3.47 10.80 -5.99
C ILE A 64 3.13 12.25 -6.34
N THR A 65 4.05 12.96 -7.01
CA THR A 65 3.84 14.37 -7.40
C THR A 65 2.66 14.52 -8.34
N GLU A 66 2.56 13.64 -9.34
CA GLU A 66 1.49 13.68 -10.31
C GLU A 66 0.14 13.26 -9.69
N ALA A 67 0.14 12.32 -8.74
CA ALA A 67 -1.04 11.95 -7.97
C ALA A 67 -1.55 13.13 -7.12
N ALA A 68 -0.67 13.80 -6.38
CA ALA A 68 -1.02 14.99 -5.60
C ALA A 68 -1.64 16.08 -6.48
N LYS A 69 -1.02 16.37 -7.61
CA LYS A 69 -1.52 17.36 -8.59
C LYS A 69 -2.92 17.02 -9.10
N ARG A 70 -3.19 15.77 -9.46
CA ARG A 70 -4.51 15.34 -9.95
C ARG A 70 -5.59 15.41 -8.89
N LEU A 71 -5.23 15.22 -7.63
CA LEU A 71 -6.13 15.37 -6.49
C LEU A 71 -6.25 16.81 -6.01
N GLY A 72 -5.49 17.77 -6.57
CA GLY A 72 -5.48 19.15 -6.11
C GLY A 72 -4.85 19.33 -4.73
N ILE A 73 -3.90 18.46 -4.37
CA ILE A 73 -3.19 18.49 -3.09
C ILE A 73 -1.88 19.26 -3.25
N ASP A 74 -1.78 20.43 -2.59
CA ASP A 74 -0.62 21.31 -2.69
C ASP A 74 0.52 20.92 -1.75
N LYS A 75 0.22 20.18 -0.65
CA LYS A 75 1.20 19.84 0.37
C LYS A 75 1.23 18.34 0.61
N PHE A 76 2.42 17.77 0.49
CA PHE A 76 2.66 16.39 0.84
C PHE A 76 4.09 16.20 1.33
N ASN A 77 4.30 15.21 2.18
CA ASN A 77 5.61 14.79 2.64
C ASN A 77 5.90 13.41 2.06
N LYS A 78 7.02 13.30 1.37
CA LYS A 78 7.68 12.03 1.12
C LYS A 78 8.50 11.72 2.36
N ASP A 79 8.11 10.75 3.12
CA ASP A 79 8.88 10.32 4.29
C ASP A 79 9.00 8.80 4.27
N VAL A 80 10.14 8.37 3.79
CA VAL A 80 10.52 6.96 3.74
C VAL A 80 11.23 6.49 5.01
N THR A 81 11.43 7.35 5.99
CA THR A 81 12.22 7.05 7.20
C THR A 81 11.37 6.78 8.42
N THR A 82 10.17 7.35 8.50
CA THR A 82 9.26 7.14 9.62
C THR A 82 8.57 5.78 9.49
N VAL A 83 8.58 5.04 10.59
CA VAL A 83 7.86 3.77 10.72
C VAL A 83 6.69 3.98 11.67
N TYR A 84 5.52 3.63 11.22
CA TYR A 84 4.28 3.69 12.01
C TYR A 84 3.94 2.27 12.47
N ASP A 85 3.67 2.12 13.74
CA ASP A 85 3.36 0.83 14.35
C ASP A 85 1.91 0.77 14.80
N TYR A 86 1.31 -0.41 14.71
CA TYR A 86 0.04 -0.74 15.33
C TYR A 86 0.24 -1.90 16.30
N ASP A 87 0.13 -1.59 17.59
CA ASP A 87 0.48 -2.50 18.69
C ASP A 87 1.86 -3.15 18.45
N ASP A 88 2.01 -4.42 18.82
CA ASP A 88 3.20 -5.20 18.52
C ASP A 88 3.04 -6.07 17.25
N LEU A 89 1.95 -5.87 16.49
CA LEU A 89 1.58 -6.70 15.35
C LEU A 89 2.13 -6.19 14.03
N PHE A 90 1.86 -4.92 13.72
CA PHE A 90 2.09 -4.36 12.40
C PHE A 90 3.06 -3.20 12.40
N SER A 91 3.73 -3.01 11.26
CA SER A 91 4.53 -1.82 10.99
C SER A 91 4.33 -1.37 9.55
N ALA A 92 4.38 -0.07 9.31
CA ALA A 92 4.24 0.51 7.99
C ALA A 92 5.24 1.64 7.74
N SER A 93 5.90 1.60 6.59
CA SER A 93 6.53 2.76 5.96
C SER A 93 5.60 3.27 4.88
N LEU A 94 5.52 4.57 4.69
CA LEU A 94 4.63 5.21 3.74
C LEU A 94 5.44 5.88 2.64
N ASP A 95 5.01 5.77 1.38
CA ASP A 95 5.68 6.47 0.28
C ASP A 95 5.47 7.98 0.39
N ALA A 96 4.24 8.42 0.76
CA ALA A 96 3.96 9.80 1.09
C ALA A 96 2.71 9.98 1.97
N ILE A 97 2.65 11.13 2.66
CA ILE A 97 1.46 11.62 3.35
C ILE A 97 0.97 12.86 2.61
N PHE A 98 -0.28 12.85 2.18
CA PHE A 98 -0.98 13.95 1.53
C PHE A 98 -1.72 14.76 2.58
N HIS A 99 -1.34 16.04 2.76
CA HIS A 99 -1.94 16.92 3.76
C HIS A 99 -3.19 17.58 3.19
N ASN A 100 -4.31 17.31 3.82
CA ASN A 100 -5.60 17.82 3.45
C ASN A 100 -6.46 18.10 4.71
N LYS A 101 -7.30 19.13 4.68
CA LYS A 101 -8.30 19.33 5.74
C LYS A 101 -9.60 18.64 5.37
N LYS A 102 -10.16 19.02 4.23
CA LYS A 102 -11.38 18.46 3.67
C LYS A 102 -11.51 18.85 2.21
N MET A 103 -11.77 17.89 1.35
CA MET A 103 -11.99 18.12 -0.08
C MET A 103 -12.98 17.11 -0.64
N ALA A 104 -13.76 17.52 -1.65
CA ALA A 104 -14.54 16.61 -2.47
C ALA A 104 -13.68 16.12 -3.63
N ILE A 105 -13.79 14.84 -3.96
CA ILE A 105 -13.20 14.24 -5.15
C ILE A 105 -14.29 13.53 -5.94
N GLU A 106 -14.24 13.62 -7.25
CA GLU A 106 -15.16 12.94 -8.16
C GLU A 106 -14.44 11.86 -8.93
N ALA A 107 -15.14 10.76 -9.19
CA ALA A 107 -14.63 9.71 -10.07
C ALA A 107 -14.42 10.23 -11.50
N SER A 108 -13.42 9.69 -12.19
CA SER A 108 -13.10 10.05 -13.58
C SER A 108 -12.39 8.88 -14.27
N ASP A 109 -12.03 9.04 -15.55
CA ASP A 109 -11.33 7.99 -16.32
C ASP A 109 -10.02 7.48 -15.68
N ASN A 110 -9.43 8.26 -14.79
CA ASN A 110 -8.18 7.91 -14.11
C ASN A 110 -8.24 8.05 -12.59
N ILE A 111 -9.43 8.31 -12.02
CA ILE A 111 -9.67 8.36 -10.57
C ILE A 111 -10.86 7.45 -10.27
N PHE A 112 -10.61 6.36 -9.56
CA PHE A 112 -11.61 5.36 -9.19
C PHE A 112 -11.83 5.38 -7.69
N LEU A 113 -13.07 5.62 -7.27
CA LEU A 113 -13.48 5.58 -5.86
C LEU A 113 -13.88 4.13 -5.53
N MET A 114 -13.12 3.50 -4.65
CA MET A 114 -13.23 2.05 -4.43
C MET A 114 -14.43 1.64 -3.57
N ASN A 115 -15.17 2.61 -3.05
CA ASN A 115 -16.50 2.39 -2.44
C ASN A 115 -17.65 2.36 -3.47
N GLY A 116 -17.35 2.57 -4.76
CA GLY A 116 -18.31 2.57 -5.85
C GLY A 116 -19.19 3.83 -5.97
N ALA A 117 -18.88 4.88 -5.23
CA ALA A 117 -19.56 6.18 -5.33
C ALA A 117 -19.04 7.00 -6.53
N ASP A 118 -19.86 7.94 -7.01
CA ASP A 118 -19.43 8.90 -8.05
C ASP A 118 -18.59 10.05 -7.45
N ALA A 119 -18.77 10.33 -6.16
CA ALA A 119 -18.02 11.34 -5.43
C ALA A 119 -17.77 10.91 -3.96
N MET A 120 -16.68 11.42 -3.38
CA MET A 120 -16.25 11.13 -2.02
C MET A 120 -15.73 12.40 -1.35
N ILE A 121 -15.89 12.48 -0.04
CA ILE A 121 -15.27 13.51 0.79
C ILE A 121 -14.03 12.94 1.44
N LEU A 122 -12.86 13.47 1.10
CA LEU A 122 -11.60 13.18 1.75
C LEU A 122 -11.39 14.14 2.92
N GLU A 123 -11.28 13.62 4.13
CA GLU A 123 -11.13 14.42 5.35
C GLU A 123 -9.87 14.02 6.11
N GLY A 124 -9.05 15.03 6.44
CA GLY A 124 -7.77 14.84 7.11
C GLY A 124 -6.67 14.35 6.16
N ASP A 125 -5.51 14.04 6.73
CA ASP A 125 -4.38 13.55 5.97
C ASP A 125 -4.65 12.15 5.40
N GLY A 126 -4.16 11.91 4.19
CA GLY A 126 -4.27 10.63 3.49
C GLY A 126 -2.91 10.05 3.15
N ILE A 127 -2.89 8.76 2.89
CA ILE A 127 -1.69 8.03 2.50
C ILE A 127 -1.64 7.90 0.99
N CYS A 128 -0.46 8.10 0.40
CA CYS A 128 -0.21 7.74 -0.99
C CYS A 128 0.76 6.56 -1.04
N GLU A 129 0.34 5.50 -1.69
CA GLU A 129 1.16 4.35 -2.06
C GLU A 129 1.38 4.35 -3.56
N SER A 130 2.63 4.38 -4.00
CA SER A 130 3.01 4.40 -5.42
C SER A 130 3.25 3.00 -5.94
N LYS A 131 2.81 2.74 -7.16
CA LYS A 131 3.03 1.45 -7.85
C LYS A 131 3.42 1.67 -9.30
N LEU A 132 4.45 0.96 -9.74
CA LEU A 132 4.81 0.82 -11.15
C LEU A 132 4.50 -0.59 -11.61
N THR A 133 3.90 -0.75 -12.78
CA THR A 133 3.60 -2.07 -13.31
C THR A 133 3.67 -2.13 -14.83
N SER A 134 4.17 -3.23 -15.37
CA SER A 134 4.09 -3.59 -16.80
C SER A 134 2.76 -4.24 -17.20
N ALA A 135 1.89 -4.54 -16.23
CA ALA A 135 0.58 -5.12 -16.51
C ALA A 135 -0.33 -4.14 -17.24
N SER A 136 -1.31 -4.68 -17.96
CA SER A 136 -2.38 -3.90 -18.56
C SER A 136 -3.23 -3.22 -17.50
N PHE A 137 -3.79 -2.07 -17.85
CA PHE A 137 -4.69 -1.32 -17.00
C PHE A 137 -5.87 -2.16 -16.48
N SER A 138 -6.25 -1.91 -15.24
CA SER A 138 -7.45 -2.44 -14.61
C SER A 138 -8.04 -1.36 -13.70
N GLU A 139 -9.36 -1.15 -13.76
CA GLU A 139 -10.07 -0.21 -12.88
C GLU A 139 -9.98 -0.64 -11.42
N VAL A 140 -10.08 -1.94 -11.18
CA VAL A 140 -9.92 -2.54 -9.85
C VAL A 140 -8.55 -3.19 -9.77
N PRO A 141 -7.65 -2.70 -8.91
CA PRO A 141 -6.34 -3.32 -8.69
C PRO A 141 -6.48 -4.76 -8.21
N LYS A 142 -5.55 -5.61 -8.61
CA LYS A 142 -5.46 -6.96 -8.05
C LYS A 142 -5.19 -6.88 -6.54
N PRO A 143 -5.66 -7.84 -5.74
CA PRO A 143 -5.52 -7.83 -4.27
C PRO A 143 -4.08 -7.66 -3.78
N TYR A 144 -3.10 -8.22 -4.50
CA TYR A 144 -1.66 -8.09 -4.18
C TYR A 144 -1.04 -6.74 -4.61
N ARG A 145 -1.82 -5.81 -5.20
CA ARG A 145 -1.32 -4.52 -5.73
C ARG A 145 -1.87 -3.33 -4.97
N GLY A 146 -1.81 -3.37 -3.66
CA GLY A 146 -2.06 -2.22 -2.81
C GLY A 146 -3.28 -2.26 -1.90
N PRO A 147 -4.45 -2.84 -2.23
CA PRO A 147 -5.64 -2.75 -1.37
C PRO A 147 -5.37 -3.15 0.09
N TRP A 148 -4.87 -4.34 0.34
CA TRP A 148 -4.52 -4.81 1.69
C TRP A 148 -3.40 -4.01 2.33
N GLN A 149 -2.41 -3.61 1.52
CA GLN A 149 -1.27 -2.82 2.00
C GLN A 149 -1.74 -1.48 2.54
N VAL A 150 -2.58 -0.72 1.80
CA VAL A 150 -3.04 0.59 2.26
C VAL A 150 -4.01 0.49 3.44
N GLN A 151 -4.79 -0.59 3.58
CA GLN A 151 -5.60 -0.82 4.78
C GLN A 151 -4.72 -1.02 6.02
N MET A 152 -3.63 -1.78 5.93
CA MET A 152 -2.68 -1.91 7.03
C MET A 152 -1.93 -0.60 7.30
N GLN A 153 -1.53 0.14 6.26
CA GLN A 153 -0.91 1.46 6.42
C GLN A 153 -1.86 2.45 7.12
N MET A 154 -3.14 2.49 6.73
CA MET A 154 -4.15 3.32 7.40
C MET A 154 -4.36 2.92 8.85
N LEU A 155 -4.35 1.63 9.15
CA LEU A 155 -4.45 1.13 10.53
C LEU A 155 -3.25 1.59 11.38
N CYS A 156 -2.04 1.51 10.86
CA CYS A 156 -0.83 1.94 11.56
C CYS A 156 -0.75 3.48 11.73
N HIS A 157 -1.13 4.24 10.73
CA HIS A 157 -1.02 5.72 10.72
C HIS A 157 -2.23 6.40 11.35
N GLY A 158 -3.41 5.78 11.30
CA GLY A 158 -4.69 6.40 11.71
C GLY A 158 -5.34 7.26 10.63
N ALA A 159 -4.88 7.18 9.38
CA ALA A 159 -5.50 7.89 8.25
C ALA A 159 -6.86 7.28 7.90
N LYS A 160 -7.79 8.12 7.44
CA LYS A 160 -9.15 7.70 7.07
C LYS A 160 -9.28 7.33 5.59
N TRP A 161 -8.31 7.71 4.78
CA TRP A 161 -8.28 7.44 3.35
C TRP A 161 -6.85 7.24 2.84
N ALA A 162 -6.76 6.56 1.73
CA ALA A 162 -5.49 6.34 1.03
C ALA A 162 -5.71 6.33 -0.48
N VAL A 163 -4.68 6.65 -1.23
CA VAL A 163 -4.62 6.47 -2.68
C VAL A 163 -3.53 5.48 -3.06
N VAL A 164 -3.89 4.49 -3.88
CA VAL A 164 -2.93 3.68 -4.62
C VAL A 164 -2.75 4.32 -6.00
N ALA A 165 -1.59 4.93 -6.21
CA ALA A 165 -1.24 5.60 -7.45
C ALA A 165 -0.44 4.63 -8.34
N THR A 166 -1.08 4.05 -9.34
CA THR A 166 -0.47 3.03 -10.18
C THR A 166 -0.13 3.58 -11.57
N PHE A 167 1.14 3.52 -11.94
CA PHE A 167 1.63 3.88 -13.27
C PHE A 167 1.73 2.62 -14.14
N TYR A 168 0.76 2.45 -15.03
CA TYR A 168 0.63 1.28 -15.90
C TYR A 168 1.49 1.46 -17.14
N GLN A 169 2.37 0.49 -17.42
CA GLN A 169 3.20 0.39 -18.63
C GLN A 169 3.99 1.66 -18.97
N GLY A 170 4.26 2.52 -17.96
CA GLY A 170 4.94 3.80 -18.17
C GLY A 170 4.13 4.85 -18.96
N THR A 171 2.82 4.67 -19.15
CA THR A 171 1.99 5.53 -20.00
C THR A 171 0.75 6.06 -19.32
N ARG A 172 0.15 5.33 -18.38
CA ARG A 172 -1.11 5.71 -17.75
C ARG A 172 -1.02 5.68 -16.23
N LEU A 173 -1.17 6.85 -15.59
CA LEU A 173 -1.31 6.94 -14.15
C LEU A 173 -2.79 6.86 -13.76
N VAL A 174 -3.10 5.96 -12.83
CA VAL A 174 -4.44 5.74 -12.28
C VAL A 174 -4.40 5.88 -10.77
N LEU A 175 -5.40 6.52 -10.21
CA LEU A 175 -5.57 6.74 -8.77
C LEU A 175 -6.78 5.93 -8.28
N ASN A 176 -6.53 4.96 -7.42
CA ASN A 176 -7.57 4.21 -6.73
C ASN A 176 -7.67 4.73 -5.30
N ILE A 177 -8.80 5.35 -4.95
CA ILE A 177 -9.03 5.97 -3.64
C ILE A 177 -9.78 4.97 -2.74
N TYR A 178 -9.21 4.72 -1.58
CA TYR A 178 -9.74 3.82 -0.55
C TYR A 178 -10.11 4.61 0.70
N GLU A 179 -11.22 4.27 1.32
CA GLU A 179 -11.51 4.63 2.71
C GLU A 179 -10.96 3.54 3.64
N ALA A 180 -10.69 3.91 4.90
CA ALA A 180 -10.39 2.94 5.93
C ALA A 180 -11.60 2.00 6.09
N ASP A 181 -11.36 0.71 5.90
CA ASP A 181 -12.37 -0.35 5.95
C ASP A 181 -12.17 -1.18 7.23
N PRO A 182 -13.03 -0.97 8.26
CA PRO A 182 -12.91 -1.70 9.52
C PRO A 182 -12.99 -3.22 9.36
N ASP A 183 -13.74 -3.72 8.38
CA ASP A 183 -13.88 -5.16 8.17
C ASP A 183 -12.58 -5.74 7.59
N MET A 184 -11.96 -5.07 6.62
CA MET A 184 -10.64 -5.47 6.11
C MET A 184 -9.57 -5.35 7.20
N GLN A 185 -9.59 -4.28 8.00
CA GLN A 185 -8.62 -4.09 9.08
C GLN A 185 -8.77 -5.13 10.18
N ASN A 186 -9.98 -5.51 10.55
CA ASN A 186 -10.23 -6.61 11.49
C ASN A 186 -9.74 -7.96 10.95
N GLN A 187 -9.95 -8.24 9.66
CA GLN A 187 -9.41 -9.46 9.04
C GLN A 187 -7.88 -9.50 9.10
N LEU A 188 -7.18 -8.37 8.91
CA LEU A 188 -5.73 -8.28 9.07
C LEU A 188 -5.30 -8.62 10.50
N ILE A 189 -6.00 -8.06 11.51
CA ILE A 189 -5.71 -8.28 12.93
C ILE A 189 -5.94 -9.76 13.30
N GLU A 190 -7.03 -10.36 12.83
CA GLU A 190 -7.36 -11.76 13.10
C GLU A 190 -6.39 -12.75 12.44
N ALA A 191 -5.77 -12.36 11.33
CA ALA A 191 -4.82 -13.19 10.59
C ALA A 191 -3.39 -13.11 11.13
N ALA A 192 -3.06 -12.12 11.96
CA ALA A 192 -1.73 -11.89 12.53
C ALA A 192 -1.47 -12.72 13.78
#